data_b2299685b2d1c6ffb15ee4130821bcec
#
_entry.id   b2299685b2d1c6ffb15ee4130821bcec
#
_cell.length_a   1.000
_cell.length_b   1.000
_cell.length_c   1.000
_cell.angle_alpha   90.00
_cell.angle_beta   90.00
_cell.angle_gamma   90.00
#
_symmetry.space_group_name_H-M   'P 1'
#
loop_
_entity.id
_entity.type
_entity.pdbx_description
1 polymer ?
#
loop_
_entity_poly.entity_id
_entity_poly.type
_entity_poly.pdbx_seq_one_letter_code
_entity_poly.pdbx_strand_id
1 'polypeptide(L)'
;INMWWLIFPALFIIFLLILIIRALLFKPYPITKPEITDIELDNEGIINRLSELIKCKTVSNMDFEKVDFAEFEKLHKLIEKFYPDVFRKCEFEKVSNTGLLFRWPGKKSDAPTVLMAHYDVVPANEDQWDKPAFEGIVENNEVWGRGTLDTKGTFTAILEATELLIKQGFVPQNDIYLSFSGDEEVSGPSCPAIVELFKKRNIVPALVIDEGGAVVEDVFPGVKARCALVGTAEKGAMDVRMTMKSQGGHASSPKPHTIIGQLSQAVVNIENNPFKFQLTPPVKKMFDNLGRHSSFVFKVIFANLWCFSPVLDLMCKKSGGELNALMRTTVAFTMASGSSAANVLPPKASFTANLRLIGTDTCQSAIEYLKRTVKNDSIEFEMIHGSNPSIYSSTDCKGWDILTDA
;
A
#
# COMPACT_ATOMS: atom_id res chain seq x y z
N ILE A 1 -22.06 58.70 10.77
CA ILE A 1 -22.44 57.51 9.96
C ILE A 1 -21.52 56.38 10.42
N ASN A 2 -22.09 55.39 11.11
CA ASN A 2 -21.34 54.22 11.58
C ASN A 2 -20.83 53.42 10.40
N MET A 3 -19.53 53.47 10.09
CA MET A 3 -18.88 52.77 8.98
C MET A 3 -18.57 51.30 9.29
N TRP A 4 -19.12 50.70 10.34
CA TRP A 4 -18.89 49.30 10.75
C TRP A 4 -19.25 48.29 9.66
N TRP A 5 -20.22 48.58 8.81
CA TRP A 5 -20.61 47.71 7.70
C TRP A 5 -19.54 47.56 6.60
N LEU A 6 -18.55 48.50 6.50
CA LEU A 6 -17.44 48.43 5.55
C LEU A 6 -16.31 47.54 6.07
N ILE A 7 -16.25 47.24 7.37
CA ILE A 7 -15.21 46.39 7.93
C ILE A 7 -15.32 44.96 7.41
N PHE A 8 -16.50 44.37 7.33
CA PHE A 8 -16.69 43.01 6.84
C PHE A 8 -16.25 42.84 5.38
N PRO A 9 -16.66 43.68 4.42
CA PRO A 9 -16.14 43.61 3.05
C PRO A 9 -14.64 43.78 2.97
N ALA A 10 -14.06 44.73 3.76
CA ALA A 10 -12.61 44.94 3.79
C ALA A 10 -11.85 43.71 4.28
N LEU A 11 -12.29 43.10 5.38
CA LEU A 11 -11.71 41.85 5.89
C LEU A 11 -11.84 40.68 4.90
N PHE A 12 -12.98 40.58 4.19
CA PHE A 12 -13.18 39.57 3.16
C PHE A 12 -12.24 39.77 1.97
N ILE A 13 -12.05 41.00 1.52
CA ILE A 13 -11.07 41.32 0.45
C ILE A 13 -9.66 40.97 0.89
N ILE A 14 -9.27 41.33 2.11
CA ILE A 14 -7.95 40.97 2.67
C ILE A 14 -7.79 39.45 2.71
N PHE A 15 -8.81 38.72 3.14
CA PHE A 15 -8.81 37.26 3.16
C PHE A 15 -8.60 36.68 1.75
N LEU A 16 -9.34 37.17 0.74
CA LEU A 16 -9.17 36.73 -0.64
C LEU A 16 -7.77 37.04 -1.17
N LEU A 17 -7.23 38.23 -0.88
CA LEU A 17 -5.87 38.60 -1.26
C LEU A 17 -4.83 37.67 -0.63
N ILE A 18 -4.99 37.28 0.62
CA ILE A 18 -4.12 36.31 1.29
C ILE A 18 -4.14 34.97 0.54
N LEU A 19 -5.32 34.44 0.19
CA LEU A 19 -5.44 33.19 -0.55
C LEU A 19 -4.73 33.25 -1.92
N ILE A 20 -4.92 34.36 -2.64
CA ILE A 20 -4.34 34.56 -3.97
C ILE A 20 -2.81 34.73 -3.88
N ILE A 21 -2.32 35.56 -2.97
CA ILE A 21 -0.88 35.77 -2.79
C ILE A 21 -0.17 34.47 -2.43
N ARG A 22 -0.74 33.69 -1.50
CA ARG A 22 -0.21 32.37 -1.16
C ARG A 22 -0.18 31.44 -2.37
N ALA A 23 -1.20 31.42 -3.21
CA ALA A 23 -1.24 30.63 -4.44
C ALA A 23 -0.20 31.07 -5.47
N LEU A 24 0.04 32.40 -5.62
CA LEU A 24 1.06 32.95 -6.52
C LEU A 24 2.50 32.62 -6.06
N LEU A 25 2.72 32.58 -4.75
CA LEU A 25 4.00 32.20 -4.14
C LEU A 25 4.20 30.68 -4.11
N PHE A 26 3.15 29.88 -4.34
CA PHE A 26 3.18 28.43 -4.32
C PHE A 26 3.74 27.87 -5.64
N LYS A 27 5.04 28.11 -5.84
CA LYS A 27 5.76 27.72 -7.06
C LYS A 27 6.39 26.34 -6.90
N PRO A 28 6.58 25.58 -8.00
CA PRO A 28 7.38 24.36 -7.98
C PRO A 28 8.76 24.58 -7.36
N TYR A 29 9.26 23.57 -6.65
CA TYR A 29 10.64 23.56 -6.21
C TYR A 29 11.58 23.52 -7.40
N PRO A 30 12.79 24.11 -7.30
CA PRO A 30 13.80 23.95 -8.33
C PRO A 30 14.10 22.46 -8.56
N ILE A 31 14.03 22.02 -9.79
CA ILE A 31 14.40 20.65 -10.16
C ILE A 31 15.83 20.72 -10.67
N THR A 32 16.74 20.01 -10.03
CA THR A 32 18.04 19.69 -10.58
C THR A 32 17.79 18.68 -11.70
N LYS A 33 18.17 19.01 -12.93
CA LYS A 33 18.06 18.03 -14.01
C LYS A 33 19.08 16.93 -13.73
N PRO A 34 18.67 15.66 -13.61
CA PRO A 34 19.61 14.59 -13.46
C PRO A 34 20.48 14.47 -14.71
N GLU A 35 21.75 14.14 -14.57
CA GLU A 35 22.55 13.68 -15.69
C GLU A 35 22.02 12.31 -16.11
N ILE A 36 21.40 12.25 -17.28
CA ILE A 36 20.96 10.98 -17.85
C ILE A 36 22.21 10.23 -18.30
N THR A 37 22.55 9.18 -17.62
CA THR A 37 23.61 8.27 -18.03
C THR A 37 22.96 7.18 -18.88
N ASP A 38 23.37 7.09 -20.16
CA ASP A 38 22.99 5.96 -21.01
C ASP A 38 23.62 4.68 -20.46
N ILE A 39 22.78 3.77 -19.98
CA ILE A 39 23.19 2.46 -19.51
C ILE A 39 22.87 1.46 -20.62
N GLU A 40 23.90 0.78 -21.12
CA GLU A 40 23.72 -0.30 -22.08
C GLU A 40 23.13 -1.53 -21.36
N LEU A 41 21.91 -1.93 -21.75
CA LEU A 41 21.19 -3.05 -21.19
C LEU A 41 20.97 -4.13 -22.23
N ASP A 42 21.10 -5.39 -21.85
CA ASP A 42 20.68 -6.57 -22.62
C ASP A 42 19.14 -6.72 -22.53
N ASN A 43 18.43 -5.81 -23.19
CA ASN A 43 16.97 -5.75 -23.12
C ASN A 43 16.29 -7.07 -23.50
N GLU A 44 16.77 -7.73 -24.57
CA GLU A 44 16.22 -9.02 -25.02
C GLU A 44 16.47 -10.12 -23.98
N GLY A 45 17.67 -10.19 -23.44
CA GLY A 45 18.00 -11.16 -22.39
C GLY A 45 17.21 -10.93 -21.11
N ILE A 46 17.03 -9.67 -20.68
CA ILE A 46 16.23 -9.31 -19.49
C ILE A 46 14.78 -9.76 -19.67
N ILE A 47 14.17 -9.45 -20.82
CA ILE A 47 12.78 -9.82 -21.14
C ILE A 47 12.63 -11.36 -21.14
N ASN A 48 13.57 -12.08 -21.75
CA ASN A 48 13.54 -13.54 -21.80
C ASN A 48 13.69 -14.15 -20.38
N ARG A 49 14.57 -13.63 -19.54
CA ARG A 49 14.73 -14.11 -18.16
C ARG A 49 13.47 -13.86 -17.34
N LEU A 50 12.85 -12.68 -17.44
CA LEU A 50 11.57 -12.39 -16.80
C LEU A 50 10.48 -13.37 -17.27
N SER A 51 10.35 -13.59 -18.58
CA SER A 51 9.40 -14.56 -19.15
C SER A 51 9.58 -15.95 -18.55
N GLU A 52 10.82 -16.45 -18.45
CA GLU A 52 11.09 -17.77 -17.85
C GLU A 52 10.75 -17.83 -16.36
N LEU A 53 10.96 -16.74 -15.61
CA LEU A 53 10.59 -16.66 -14.19
C LEU A 53 9.06 -16.63 -13.99
N ILE A 54 8.31 -16.03 -14.92
CA ILE A 54 6.83 -16.04 -14.89
C ILE A 54 6.28 -17.45 -15.10
N LYS A 55 6.94 -18.31 -15.88
CA LYS A 55 6.56 -19.71 -16.10
C LYS A 55 6.70 -20.58 -14.84
N CYS A 56 7.32 -20.09 -13.80
CA CYS A 56 7.34 -20.75 -12.50
C CYS A 56 6.06 -20.39 -11.73
N LYS A 57 5.19 -21.38 -11.50
CA LYS A 57 3.90 -21.19 -10.82
C LYS A 57 4.07 -21.12 -9.30
N THR A 58 4.78 -20.13 -8.83
CA THR A 58 5.08 -19.91 -7.39
C THR A 58 3.86 -19.39 -6.62
N VAL A 59 2.74 -20.11 -6.72
CA VAL A 59 1.50 -19.73 -6.03
C VAL A 59 1.62 -20.03 -4.55
N SER A 60 1.52 -18.98 -3.72
CA SER A 60 1.54 -19.11 -2.27
C SER A 60 0.17 -19.51 -1.71
N ASN A 61 0.15 -20.11 -0.53
CA ASN A 61 -1.05 -20.48 0.21
C ASN A 61 -0.77 -20.41 1.70
N MET A 62 -1.74 -19.95 2.50
CA MET A 62 -1.65 -19.96 3.97
C MET A 62 -1.47 -21.39 4.53
N ASP A 63 -2.02 -22.39 3.85
CA ASP A 63 -1.82 -23.79 4.11
C ASP A 63 -0.62 -24.30 3.29
N PHE A 64 0.53 -24.43 3.94
CA PHE A 64 1.77 -24.84 3.28
C PHE A 64 1.69 -26.24 2.64
N GLU A 65 0.77 -27.10 3.04
CA GLU A 65 0.56 -28.42 2.40
C GLU A 65 0.00 -28.28 0.98
N LYS A 66 -0.58 -27.12 0.64
CA LYS A 66 -1.10 -26.80 -0.70
C LYS A 66 -0.12 -26.07 -1.59
N VAL A 67 1.06 -25.73 -1.08
CA VAL A 67 2.10 -25.06 -1.85
C VAL A 67 2.89 -26.06 -2.69
N ASP A 68 2.98 -25.83 -3.98
CA ASP A 68 3.88 -26.62 -4.86
C ASP A 68 5.31 -26.07 -4.77
N PHE A 69 6.06 -26.53 -3.77
CA PHE A 69 7.44 -26.12 -3.59
C PHE A 69 8.37 -26.49 -4.75
N ALA A 70 7.98 -27.42 -5.65
CA ALA A 70 8.79 -27.73 -6.83
C ALA A 70 8.87 -26.55 -7.80
N GLU A 71 7.82 -25.74 -7.90
CA GLU A 71 7.83 -24.51 -8.72
C GLU A 71 8.73 -23.43 -8.10
N PHE A 72 8.82 -23.36 -6.76
CA PHE A 72 9.74 -22.46 -6.06
C PHE A 72 11.20 -22.91 -6.29
N GLU A 73 11.50 -24.19 -6.15
CA GLU A 73 12.84 -24.73 -6.43
C GLU A 73 13.24 -24.60 -7.92
N LYS A 74 12.30 -24.69 -8.84
CA LYS A 74 12.51 -24.41 -10.26
C LYS A 74 12.94 -22.95 -10.46
N LEU A 75 12.25 -22.00 -9.85
CA LEU A 75 12.62 -20.59 -9.89
C LEU A 75 14.01 -20.35 -9.28
N HIS A 76 14.30 -20.96 -8.12
CA HIS A 76 15.63 -20.81 -7.47
C HIS A 76 16.76 -21.30 -8.38
N LYS A 77 16.58 -22.41 -9.07
CA LYS A 77 17.57 -22.91 -10.06
C LYS A 77 17.74 -21.97 -11.25
N LEU A 78 16.65 -21.34 -11.70
CA LEU A 78 16.72 -20.38 -12.81
C LEU A 78 17.49 -19.13 -12.42
N ILE A 79 17.24 -18.55 -11.23
CA ILE A 79 17.99 -17.35 -10.78
C ILE A 79 19.47 -17.67 -10.56
N GLU A 80 19.82 -18.83 -10.04
CA GLU A 80 21.23 -19.24 -9.91
C GLU A 80 21.90 -19.35 -11.29
N LYS A 81 21.18 -19.88 -12.29
CA LYS A 81 21.67 -19.95 -13.66
C LYS A 81 21.78 -18.58 -14.34
N PHE A 82 20.82 -17.69 -14.10
CA PHE A 82 20.74 -16.40 -14.79
C PHE A 82 21.66 -15.34 -14.19
N TYR A 83 21.92 -15.41 -12.87
CA TYR A 83 22.66 -14.41 -12.10
C TYR A 83 23.86 -15.00 -11.36
N PRO A 84 24.81 -15.67 -12.09
CA PRO A 84 25.94 -16.37 -11.46
C PRO A 84 26.88 -15.44 -10.71
N ASP A 85 27.00 -14.17 -11.11
CA ASP A 85 27.86 -13.21 -10.44
C ASP A 85 27.25 -12.73 -9.11
N VAL A 86 25.93 -12.61 -9.02
CA VAL A 86 25.23 -12.38 -7.75
C VAL A 86 25.51 -13.51 -6.77
N PHE A 87 25.33 -14.78 -7.18
CA PHE A 87 25.59 -15.94 -6.31
C PHE A 87 27.08 -16.11 -5.92
N ARG A 88 27.97 -15.69 -6.80
CA ARG A 88 29.43 -15.74 -6.51
C ARG A 88 29.88 -14.63 -5.57
N LYS A 89 29.32 -13.42 -5.68
CA LYS A 89 29.80 -12.22 -4.99
C LYS A 89 29.05 -11.93 -3.71
N CYS A 90 27.76 -12.25 -3.66
CA CYS A 90 26.92 -12.02 -2.50
C CYS A 90 26.93 -13.24 -1.56
N GLU A 91 26.81 -12.98 -0.28
CA GLU A 91 26.55 -14.01 0.72
C GLU A 91 25.07 -14.38 0.66
N PHE A 92 24.76 -15.61 0.26
CA PHE A 92 23.40 -16.10 0.09
C PHE A 92 22.97 -17.02 1.22
N GLU A 93 21.76 -16.82 1.75
CA GLU A 93 21.11 -17.77 2.66
C GLU A 93 19.60 -17.85 2.42
N LYS A 94 19.05 -19.05 2.59
CA LYS A 94 17.61 -19.27 2.66
C LYS A 94 17.12 -19.03 4.07
N VAL A 95 16.04 -18.24 4.22
CA VAL A 95 15.45 -17.89 5.51
C VAL A 95 14.01 -18.37 5.55
N SER A 96 13.64 -19.17 6.56
CA SER A 96 12.35 -19.86 6.56
C SER A 96 12.20 -20.78 5.33
N ASN A 97 10.98 -21.02 4.86
CA ASN A 97 10.73 -21.93 3.74
C ASN A 97 11.01 -21.28 2.37
N THR A 98 10.75 -19.99 2.24
CA THR A 98 10.70 -19.30 0.95
C THR A 98 11.47 -17.97 0.92
N GLY A 99 12.00 -17.52 2.05
CA GLY A 99 12.81 -16.29 2.08
C GLY A 99 14.20 -16.50 1.45
N LEU A 100 14.60 -15.59 0.57
CA LEU A 100 15.93 -15.55 -0.03
C LEU A 100 16.62 -14.25 0.39
N LEU A 101 17.77 -14.34 1.05
CA LEU A 101 18.54 -13.20 1.51
C LEU A 101 19.92 -13.22 0.89
N PHE A 102 20.27 -12.17 0.16
CA PHE A 102 21.60 -11.94 -0.38
C PHE A 102 22.20 -10.72 0.30
N ARG A 103 23.41 -10.83 0.82
CA ARG A 103 24.21 -9.69 1.26
C ARG A 103 25.28 -9.41 0.23
N TRP A 104 25.23 -8.28 -0.43
CA TRP A 104 26.28 -7.76 -1.28
C TRP A 104 27.21 -6.88 -0.43
N PRO A 105 28.45 -7.36 -0.09
CA PRO A 105 29.34 -6.63 0.77
C PRO A 105 29.79 -5.31 0.15
N GLY A 106 29.62 -4.23 0.91
CA GLY A 106 30.13 -2.91 0.57
C GLY A 106 31.51 -2.63 1.20
N LYS A 107 31.98 -1.39 1.08
CA LYS A 107 33.17 -0.90 1.76
C LYS A 107 32.97 -0.74 3.26
N LYS A 108 31.71 -0.59 3.69
CA LYS A 108 31.24 -0.44 5.08
C LYS A 108 29.93 -1.20 5.28
N SER A 109 29.60 -1.48 6.54
CA SER A 109 28.38 -2.20 6.92
C SER A 109 27.47 -1.45 7.92
N ASP A 110 27.78 -0.17 8.20
CA ASP A 110 27.14 0.61 9.25
C ASP A 110 25.81 1.27 8.83
N ALA A 111 25.53 1.37 7.54
CA ALA A 111 24.32 1.98 6.98
C ALA A 111 23.79 1.19 5.76
N PRO A 112 23.38 -0.07 5.94
CA PRO A 112 23.00 -0.91 4.81
C PRO A 112 21.69 -0.46 4.16
N THR A 113 21.60 -0.73 2.86
CA THR A 113 20.35 -0.60 2.08
C THR A 113 19.74 -1.98 1.89
N VAL A 114 18.41 -2.07 2.01
CA VAL A 114 17.64 -3.29 1.69
C VAL A 114 16.76 -3.00 0.48
N LEU A 115 16.89 -3.84 -0.53
CA LEU A 115 16.00 -3.87 -1.70
C LEU A 115 15.10 -5.10 -1.57
N MET A 116 13.80 -4.88 -1.56
CA MET A 116 12.81 -5.92 -1.35
C MET A 116 12.00 -6.18 -2.61
N ALA A 117 11.55 -7.41 -2.76
CA ALA A 117 10.51 -7.83 -3.68
C ALA A 117 9.99 -9.19 -3.23
N HIS A 118 8.85 -9.61 -3.77
CA HIS A 118 8.40 -10.99 -3.62
C HIS A 118 8.36 -11.72 -4.97
N TYR A 119 8.40 -13.04 -4.94
CA TYR A 119 8.39 -13.87 -6.13
C TYR A 119 7.29 -14.94 -6.11
N ASP A 120 6.51 -14.99 -5.04
CA ASP A 120 5.23 -15.69 -5.03
C ASP A 120 4.16 -14.87 -5.75
N VAL A 121 3.05 -15.51 -6.02
CA VAL A 121 1.93 -14.91 -6.75
C VAL A 121 0.60 -15.48 -6.23
N VAL A 122 -0.49 -14.71 -6.38
CA VAL A 122 -1.85 -15.21 -6.16
C VAL A 122 -2.27 -16.20 -7.26
N PRO A 123 -3.23 -17.10 -7.00
CA PRO A 123 -3.81 -17.95 -8.02
C PRO A 123 -4.35 -17.17 -9.23
N ALA A 124 -4.37 -17.80 -10.38
CA ALA A 124 -5.02 -17.27 -11.59
C ALA A 124 -6.20 -18.17 -11.96
N ASN A 125 -7.35 -17.55 -12.25
CA ASN A 125 -8.45 -18.22 -12.92
C ASN A 125 -8.26 -18.05 -14.44
N GLU A 126 -7.69 -19.06 -15.09
CA GLU A 126 -7.30 -19.02 -16.51
C GLU A 126 -8.47 -18.63 -17.44
N ASP A 127 -9.72 -18.95 -17.07
CA ASP A 127 -10.92 -18.59 -17.86
C ASP A 127 -11.17 -17.07 -17.92
N GLN A 128 -10.51 -16.29 -17.06
CA GLN A 128 -10.64 -14.82 -16.98
C GLN A 128 -9.45 -14.10 -17.62
N TRP A 129 -8.54 -14.83 -18.25
CA TRP A 129 -7.35 -14.27 -18.86
C TRP A 129 -7.44 -14.31 -20.38
N ASP A 130 -7.03 -13.22 -21.04
CA ASP A 130 -6.94 -13.15 -22.50
C ASP A 130 -5.82 -14.03 -23.07
N LYS A 131 -4.80 -14.30 -22.25
CA LYS A 131 -3.64 -15.16 -22.55
C LYS A 131 -3.34 -16.06 -21.35
N PRO A 132 -2.77 -17.25 -21.52
CA PRO A 132 -2.42 -18.11 -20.40
C PRO A 132 -1.56 -17.41 -19.36
N ALA A 133 -2.00 -17.47 -18.09
CA ALA A 133 -1.45 -16.65 -17.00
C ALA A 133 0.02 -16.99 -16.65
N PHE A 134 0.51 -18.19 -16.98
CA PHE A 134 1.85 -18.67 -16.61
C PHE A 134 2.72 -19.05 -17.81
N GLU A 135 2.45 -18.51 -19.00
CA GLU A 135 3.25 -18.77 -20.20
C GLU A 135 4.33 -17.71 -20.46
N GLY A 136 4.31 -16.58 -19.73
CA GLY A 136 5.30 -15.51 -19.87
C GLY A 136 5.39 -14.99 -21.31
N ILE A 137 4.25 -14.77 -21.96
CA ILE A 137 4.17 -14.43 -23.37
C ILE A 137 4.75 -13.03 -23.61
N VAL A 138 5.67 -12.95 -24.59
CA VAL A 138 6.24 -11.66 -25.02
C VAL A 138 5.66 -11.32 -26.39
N GLU A 139 4.87 -10.26 -26.45
CA GLU A 139 4.17 -9.83 -27.65
C GLU A 139 3.89 -8.33 -27.62
N ASN A 140 4.04 -7.64 -28.76
CA ASN A 140 3.75 -6.20 -28.90
C ASN A 140 4.48 -5.29 -27.86
N ASN A 141 5.72 -5.60 -27.52
CA ASN A 141 6.52 -4.94 -26.48
C ASN A 141 5.92 -5.07 -25.06
N GLU A 142 5.13 -6.09 -24.81
CA GLU A 142 4.55 -6.40 -23.51
C GLU A 142 4.94 -7.79 -23.06
N VAL A 143 5.09 -7.97 -21.76
CA VAL A 143 5.26 -9.29 -21.14
C VAL A 143 3.98 -9.62 -20.39
N TRP A 144 3.30 -10.68 -20.81
CA TRP A 144 2.03 -11.13 -20.25
C TRP A 144 2.25 -12.28 -19.27
N GLY A 145 1.65 -12.16 -18.10
CA GLY A 145 1.62 -13.25 -17.12
C GLY A 145 1.36 -12.83 -15.70
N ARG A 146 0.92 -13.76 -14.86
CA ARG A 146 0.74 -13.57 -13.42
C ARG A 146 2.10 -13.34 -12.77
N GLY A 147 2.24 -12.25 -12.00
CA GLY A 147 3.47 -11.84 -11.36
C GLY A 147 4.36 -10.90 -12.18
N THR A 148 3.97 -10.54 -13.42
CA THR A 148 4.76 -9.60 -14.24
C THR A 148 4.88 -8.24 -13.57
N LEU A 149 3.79 -7.71 -13.02
CA LEU A 149 3.78 -6.45 -12.26
C LEU A 149 3.99 -6.70 -10.77
N ASP A 150 3.33 -7.68 -10.21
CA ASP A 150 3.22 -7.98 -8.80
C ASP A 150 3.83 -9.36 -8.49
N THR A 151 5.17 -9.51 -8.08
CA THR A 151 6.16 -8.45 -8.32
C THR A 151 7.47 -9.05 -8.88
N LYS A 152 7.36 -10.17 -9.67
CA LYS A 152 8.53 -10.77 -10.36
C LYS A 152 9.25 -9.78 -11.29
N GLY A 153 8.56 -8.74 -11.77
CA GLY A 153 9.18 -7.66 -12.52
C GLY A 153 10.22 -6.91 -11.68
N THR A 154 9.85 -6.45 -10.48
CA THR A 154 10.76 -5.79 -9.53
C THR A 154 11.85 -6.75 -9.06
N PHE A 155 11.50 -8.00 -8.73
CA PHE A 155 12.44 -9.06 -8.38
C PHE A 155 13.53 -9.25 -9.46
N THR A 156 13.12 -9.34 -10.72
CA THR A 156 14.03 -9.44 -11.87
C THR A 156 14.89 -8.19 -12.00
N ALA A 157 14.29 -6.99 -11.93
CA ALA A 157 15.02 -5.73 -12.07
C ALA A 157 16.13 -5.56 -11.03
N ILE A 158 15.87 -5.95 -9.77
CA ILE A 158 16.89 -5.91 -8.70
C ILE A 158 18.05 -6.86 -9.01
N LEU A 159 17.76 -8.09 -9.45
CA LEU A 159 18.78 -9.07 -9.78
C LEU A 159 19.61 -8.66 -11.02
N GLU A 160 18.95 -8.15 -12.08
CA GLU A 160 19.60 -7.65 -13.29
C GLU A 160 20.54 -6.48 -12.99
N ALA A 161 20.08 -5.50 -12.23
CA ALA A 161 20.89 -4.35 -11.84
C ALA A 161 22.10 -4.79 -11.01
N THR A 162 21.90 -5.70 -10.07
CA THR A 162 22.98 -6.24 -9.22
C THR A 162 24.01 -7.01 -10.05
N GLU A 163 23.57 -7.91 -10.92
CA GLU A 163 24.42 -8.72 -11.81
C GLU A 163 25.26 -7.82 -12.73
N LEU A 164 24.64 -6.81 -13.34
CA LEU A 164 25.29 -5.85 -14.23
C LEU A 164 26.38 -5.05 -13.49
N LEU A 165 26.04 -4.50 -12.33
CA LEU A 165 26.97 -3.69 -11.55
C LEU A 165 28.13 -4.51 -11.01
N ILE A 166 27.91 -5.75 -10.60
CA ILE A 166 28.99 -6.68 -10.20
C ILE A 166 29.92 -6.97 -11.38
N LYS A 167 29.40 -7.24 -12.58
CA LYS A 167 30.20 -7.43 -13.79
C LYS A 167 31.05 -6.22 -14.16
N GLN A 168 30.54 -5.03 -13.91
CA GLN A 168 31.26 -3.76 -14.10
C GLN A 168 32.31 -3.49 -13.00
N GLY A 169 32.42 -4.37 -11.98
CA GLY A 169 33.35 -4.21 -10.88
C GLY A 169 32.93 -3.18 -9.84
N PHE A 170 31.64 -2.78 -9.85
CA PHE A 170 31.14 -1.84 -8.85
C PHE A 170 31.17 -2.46 -7.44
N VAL A 171 31.57 -1.67 -6.46
CA VAL A 171 31.56 -2.03 -5.05
C VAL A 171 30.74 -0.99 -4.31
N PRO A 172 29.60 -1.36 -3.68
CA PRO A 172 28.76 -0.40 -2.97
C PRO A 172 29.50 0.25 -1.81
N GLN A 173 29.09 1.47 -1.45
CA GLN A 173 29.68 2.18 -0.31
C GLN A 173 29.32 1.49 1.02
N ASN A 174 28.06 1.07 1.15
CA ASN A 174 27.57 0.27 2.27
C ASN A 174 27.02 -1.06 1.75
N ASP A 175 26.86 -2.03 2.64
CA ASP A 175 26.24 -3.30 2.29
C ASP A 175 24.88 -3.10 1.66
N ILE A 176 24.57 -3.89 0.63
CA ILE A 176 23.24 -3.96 0.05
C ILE A 176 22.69 -5.37 0.34
N TYR A 177 21.49 -5.42 0.89
CA TYR A 177 20.76 -6.65 1.08
C TYR A 177 19.66 -6.74 0.02
N LEU A 178 19.60 -7.87 -0.70
CA LEU A 178 18.47 -8.22 -1.54
C LEU A 178 17.62 -9.18 -0.71
N SER A 179 16.43 -8.77 -0.37
CA SER A 179 15.52 -9.50 0.51
C SER A 179 14.27 -9.90 -0.26
N PHE A 180 14.15 -11.18 -0.57
CA PHE A 180 13.05 -11.69 -1.38
C PHE A 180 12.17 -12.64 -0.59
N SER A 181 10.86 -12.41 -0.64
CA SER A 181 9.83 -13.22 -0.02
C SER A 181 9.14 -14.10 -1.04
N GLY A 182 8.80 -15.32 -0.68
CA GLY A 182 8.03 -16.24 -1.51
C GLY A 182 6.68 -16.61 -0.87
N ASP A 183 6.19 -15.79 0.04
CA ASP A 183 4.94 -15.97 0.76
C ASP A 183 4.30 -14.62 1.17
N GLU A 184 4.59 -13.55 0.41
CA GLU A 184 4.11 -12.20 0.68
C GLU A 184 2.58 -12.13 0.57
N GLU A 185 2.02 -12.65 -0.53
CA GLU A 185 0.61 -12.61 -0.90
C GLU A 185 -0.34 -13.25 0.13
N VAL A 186 0.26 -14.03 1.05
CA VAL A 186 -0.45 -14.67 2.16
C VAL A 186 0.02 -14.16 3.52
N SER A 187 0.80 -13.06 3.55
CA SER A 187 1.41 -12.52 4.78
C SER A 187 2.20 -13.59 5.54
N GLY A 188 2.98 -14.37 4.84
CA GLY A 188 3.71 -15.53 5.35
C GLY A 188 4.92 -15.17 6.21
N PRO A 189 5.61 -16.19 6.76
CA PRO A 189 6.66 -15.99 7.75
C PRO A 189 8.02 -15.57 7.21
N SER A 190 8.28 -15.58 5.90
CA SER A 190 9.63 -15.37 5.38
C SER A 190 10.16 -13.94 5.64
N CYS A 191 9.38 -12.91 5.36
CA CYS A 191 9.77 -11.53 5.63
C CYS A 191 9.94 -11.28 7.15
N PRO A 192 9.00 -11.64 8.04
CA PRO A 192 9.22 -11.59 9.49
C PRO A 192 10.48 -12.32 9.96
N ALA A 193 10.78 -13.49 9.40
CA ALA A 193 12.00 -14.23 9.75
C ALA A 193 13.29 -13.51 9.37
N ILE A 194 13.31 -12.83 8.20
CA ILE A 194 14.46 -11.98 7.78
C ILE A 194 14.60 -10.80 8.75
N VAL A 195 13.51 -10.17 9.15
CA VAL A 195 13.55 -9.06 10.14
C VAL A 195 14.11 -9.53 11.48
N GLU A 196 13.69 -10.70 11.97
CA GLU A 196 14.22 -11.28 13.20
C GLU A 196 15.71 -11.65 13.07
N LEU A 197 16.15 -12.10 11.89
CA LEU A 197 17.55 -12.35 11.60
C LEU A 197 18.37 -11.06 11.66
N PHE A 198 17.86 -9.96 11.08
CA PHE A 198 18.49 -8.64 11.15
C PHE A 198 18.62 -8.16 12.59
N LYS A 199 17.57 -8.30 13.40
CA LYS A 199 17.60 -7.98 14.83
C LYS A 199 18.67 -8.78 15.58
N LYS A 200 18.72 -10.09 15.36
CA LYS A 200 19.75 -10.98 15.97
C LYS A 200 21.19 -10.59 15.59
N ARG A 201 21.38 -10.08 14.39
CA ARG A 201 22.68 -9.64 13.86
C ARG A 201 22.98 -8.17 14.15
N ASN A 202 22.06 -7.44 14.80
CA ASN A 202 22.12 -5.99 15.02
C ASN A 202 22.28 -5.20 13.72
N ILE A 203 21.63 -5.65 12.64
CA ILE A 203 21.61 -4.96 11.36
C ILE A 203 20.44 -3.97 11.38
N VAL A 204 20.74 -2.69 11.23
CA VAL A 204 19.75 -1.61 11.15
C VAL A 204 19.85 -0.95 9.79
N PRO A 205 18.91 -1.19 8.87
CA PRO A 205 18.94 -0.57 7.56
C PRO A 205 18.82 0.95 7.63
N ALA A 206 19.63 1.66 6.84
CA ALA A 206 19.48 3.10 6.64
C ALA A 206 18.41 3.43 5.60
N LEU A 207 18.17 2.52 4.67
CA LEU A 207 17.15 2.63 3.61
C LEU A 207 16.59 1.24 3.34
N VAL A 208 15.26 1.16 3.26
CA VAL A 208 14.54 -0.03 2.79
C VAL A 208 13.64 0.43 1.64
N ILE A 209 13.76 -0.22 0.49
CA ILE A 209 12.93 0.00 -0.69
C ILE A 209 12.18 -1.28 -0.99
N ASP A 210 10.87 -1.18 -1.05
CA ASP A 210 9.96 -2.26 -1.38
C ASP A 210 9.11 -1.86 -2.60
N GLU A 211 8.12 -2.63 -2.92
CA GLU A 211 7.17 -2.39 -4.00
C GLU A 211 6.09 -1.35 -3.67
N GLY A 212 5.12 -1.15 -4.57
CA GLY A 212 3.89 -0.38 -4.35
C GLY A 212 3.95 1.06 -4.81
N GLY A 213 5.03 1.50 -5.44
CA GLY A 213 5.13 2.80 -6.10
C GLY A 213 4.73 2.74 -7.58
N ALA A 214 4.41 3.89 -8.17
CA ALA A 214 4.14 4.01 -9.60
C ALA A 214 4.48 5.40 -10.11
N VAL A 215 4.87 5.49 -11.39
CA VAL A 215 4.90 6.75 -12.12
C VAL A 215 3.57 6.91 -12.85
N VAL A 216 2.84 7.96 -12.52
CA VAL A 216 1.48 8.21 -13.01
C VAL A 216 1.37 9.55 -13.72
N GLU A 217 0.45 9.64 -14.68
CA GLU A 217 0.11 10.85 -15.41
C GLU A 217 -1.39 11.13 -15.27
N ASP A 218 -1.77 12.42 -15.23
CA ASP A 218 -3.17 12.89 -15.21
C ASP A 218 -4.06 12.28 -14.11
N VAL A 219 -3.49 11.73 -13.03
CA VAL A 219 -4.24 11.12 -11.93
C VAL A 219 -4.77 12.17 -10.95
N PHE A 220 -4.04 13.28 -10.78
CA PHE A 220 -4.44 14.33 -9.85
C PHE A 220 -5.07 15.51 -10.58
N PRO A 221 -6.26 15.99 -10.15
CA PRO A 221 -6.95 17.11 -10.79
C PRO A 221 -6.06 18.33 -10.93
N GLY A 222 -5.91 18.81 -12.18
CA GLY A 222 -5.12 20.00 -12.50
C GLY A 222 -3.61 19.82 -12.50
N VAL A 223 -3.09 18.62 -12.33
CA VAL A 223 -1.66 18.28 -12.43
C VAL A 223 -1.42 17.50 -13.70
N LYS A 224 -0.62 18.06 -14.62
CA LYS A 224 -0.25 17.43 -15.89
C LYS A 224 1.16 16.83 -15.89
N ALA A 225 1.93 17.06 -14.85
CA ALA A 225 3.27 16.53 -14.72
C ALA A 225 3.21 15.03 -14.37
N ARG A 226 4.18 14.27 -14.87
CA ARG A 226 4.43 12.90 -14.38
C ARG A 226 4.77 12.96 -12.91
N CYS A 227 4.21 12.04 -12.14
CA CYS A 227 4.39 11.98 -10.70
C CYS A 227 4.88 10.58 -10.31
N ALA A 228 6.09 10.49 -9.76
CA ALA A 228 6.52 9.27 -9.07
C ALA A 228 5.87 9.24 -7.68
N LEU A 229 5.03 8.26 -7.44
CA LEU A 229 4.38 8.06 -6.15
C LEU A 229 5.21 7.11 -5.31
N VAL A 230 5.66 7.58 -4.17
CA VAL A 230 6.45 6.79 -3.21
C VAL A 230 5.66 6.69 -1.91
N GLY A 231 5.32 5.47 -1.51
CA GLY A 231 4.72 5.20 -0.20
C GLY A 231 5.75 5.37 0.90
N THR A 232 5.41 6.13 1.94
CA THR A 232 6.28 6.32 3.11
C THR A 232 5.73 5.68 4.38
N ALA A 233 4.62 4.98 4.26
CA ALA A 233 3.99 4.19 5.33
C ALA A 233 2.92 3.27 4.75
N GLU A 234 2.67 2.17 5.45
CA GLU A 234 1.55 1.29 5.17
C GLU A 234 0.37 1.56 6.12
N LYS A 235 -0.84 1.47 5.56
CA LYS A 235 -2.07 1.52 6.35
C LYS A 235 -2.20 0.26 7.19
N GLY A 236 -2.79 0.41 8.38
CA GLY A 236 -3.25 -0.75 9.11
C GLY A 236 -4.41 -1.43 8.38
N ALA A 237 -4.52 -2.73 8.57
CA ALA A 237 -5.64 -3.54 8.07
C ALA A 237 -6.33 -4.24 9.23
N MET A 238 -7.66 -4.30 9.23
CA MET A 238 -8.40 -4.96 10.29
C MET A 238 -9.72 -5.52 9.77
N ASP A 239 -10.01 -6.77 10.12
CA ASP A 239 -11.31 -7.39 9.92
C ASP A 239 -12.05 -7.50 11.25
N VAL A 240 -13.25 -6.92 11.29
CA VAL A 240 -14.08 -6.91 12.51
C VAL A 240 -15.41 -7.57 12.21
N ARG A 241 -15.74 -8.57 13.02
CA ARG A 241 -17.06 -9.19 13.02
C ARG A 241 -17.93 -8.58 14.11
N MET A 242 -19.12 -8.08 13.71
CA MET A 242 -20.19 -7.67 14.61
C MET A 242 -21.19 -8.80 14.71
N THR A 243 -21.46 -9.29 15.90
CA THR A 243 -22.34 -10.44 16.14
C THR A 243 -23.47 -10.08 17.11
N MET A 244 -24.67 -10.54 16.83
CA MET A 244 -25.78 -10.58 17.78
C MET A 244 -26.33 -12.00 17.95
N LYS A 245 -26.79 -12.31 19.15
CA LYS A 245 -27.41 -13.58 19.51
C LYS A 245 -28.87 -13.37 19.92
N SER A 246 -29.71 -14.35 19.67
CA SER A 246 -31.10 -14.37 20.07
C SER A 246 -31.51 -15.80 20.43
N GLN A 247 -32.74 -15.99 20.87
CA GLN A 247 -33.29 -17.33 21.05
C GLN A 247 -33.78 -17.97 19.74
N GLY A 248 -33.67 -17.25 18.62
CA GLY A 248 -34.28 -17.69 17.37
C GLY A 248 -35.82 -17.68 17.44
N GLY A 249 -36.46 -18.43 16.53
CA GLY A 249 -37.92 -18.60 16.54
C GLY A 249 -38.53 -18.72 15.15
N HIS A 250 -39.83 -18.80 15.07
CA HIS A 250 -40.58 -18.85 13.82
C HIS A 250 -40.82 -17.44 13.27
N ALA A 251 -40.61 -17.22 11.97
CA ALA A 251 -40.70 -15.91 11.36
C ALA A 251 -42.14 -15.33 11.33
N SER A 252 -43.20 -16.14 11.57
CA SER A 252 -44.57 -15.66 11.63
C SER A 252 -44.93 -14.89 12.91
N SER A 253 -44.09 -14.96 13.95
CA SER A 253 -44.34 -14.29 15.24
C SER A 253 -43.04 -13.57 15.72
N PRO A 254 -42.53 -12.60 14.93
CA PRO A 254 -41.28 -11.93 15.28
C PRO A 254 -41.51 -10.96 16.45
N LYS A 255 -40.53 -10.90 17.36
CA LYS A 255 -40.45 -9.78 18.30
C LYS A 255 -39.98 -8.53 17.55
N PRO A 256 -40.39 -7.32 18.02
CA PRO A 256 -39.86 -6.07 17.46
C PRO A 256 -38.31 -6.08 17.50
N HIS A 257 -37.70 -5.48 16.46
CA HIS A 257 -36.25 -5.33 16.37
C HIS A 257 -35.47 -6.66 16.36
N THR A 258 -35.69 -7.45 15.31
CA THR A 258 -34.92 -8.69 15.08
C THR A 258 -33.41 -8.38 15.04
N ILE A 259 -32.57 -9.38 15.38
CA ILE A 259 -31.12 -9.17 15.43
C ILE A 259 -30.53 -8.74 14.07
N ILE A 260 -31.09 -9.21 12.94
CA ILE A 260 -30.69 -8.73 11.61
C ILE A 260 -31.03 -7.23 11.45
N GLY A 261 -32.24 -6.82 11.84
CA GLY A 261 -32.65 -5.40 11.77
C GLY A 261 -31.77 -4.49 12.64
N GLN A 262 -31.40 -4.93 13.84
CA GLN A 262 -30.52 -4.17 14.72
C GLN A 262 -29.07 -4.08 14.17
N LEU A 263 -28.53 -5.18 13.64
CA LEU A 263 -27.24 -5.19 12.99
C LEU A 263 -27.23 -4.31 11.72
N SER A 264 -28.29 -4.35 10.91
CA SER A 264 -28.43 -3.47 9.74
C SER A 264 -28.45 -2.00 10.13
N GLN A 265 -29.15 -1.66 11.23
CA GLN A 265 -29.13 -0.29 11.76
C GLN A 265 -27.74 0.12 12.22
N ALA A 266 -26.97 -0.81 12.82
CA ALA A 266 -25.60 -0.57 13.21
C ALA A 266 -24.71 -0.29 12.00
N VAL A 267 -24.84 -1.05 10.91
CA VAL A 267 -24.16 -0.81 9.63
C VAL A 267 -24.45 0.61 9.13
N VAL A 268 -25.72 0.98 9.01
CA VAL A 268 -26.15 2.31 8.55
C VAL A 268 -25.60 3.42 9.47
N ASN A 269 -25.57 3.19 10.79
CA ASN A 269 -25.01 4.15 11.73
C ASN A 269 -23.50 4.35 11.51
N ILE A 270 -22.76 3.28 11.22
CA ILE A 270 -21.32 3.36 10.93
C ILE A 270 -21.06 4.09 9.61
N GLU A 271 -21.79 3.74 8.54
CA GLU A 271 -21.63 4.37 7.23
C GLU A 271 -21.96 5.88 7.25
N ASN A 272 -22.99 6.29 8.01
CA ASN A 272 -23.36 7.69 8.18
C ASN A 272 -22.39 8.48 9.10
N ASN A 273 -21.55 7.79 9.84
CA ASN A 273 -20.57 8.40 10.74
C ASN A 273 -19.16 7.89 10.38
N PRO A 274 -18.57 8.35 9.26
CA PRO A 274 -17.23 7.94 8.87
C PRO A 274 -16.20 8.44 9.88
N PHE A 275 -15.05 7.75 9.95
CA PHE A 275 -13.92 8.18 10.77
C PHE A 275 -13.51 9.62 10.46
N LYS A 276 -12.85 10.27 11.43
CA LYS A 276 -12.43 11.66 11.31
C LYS A 276 -11.44 11.84 10.15
N PHE A 277 -11.57 12.97 9.48
CA PHE A 277 -10.59 13.45 8.51
C PHE A 277 -9.24 13.72 9.18
N GLN A 278 -8.17 13.25 8.56
CA GLN A 278 -6.80 13.43 9.03
C GLN A 278 -5.90 13.81 7.84
N LEU A 279 -5.24 14.95 7.93
CA LEU A 279 -4.13 15.30 7.04
C LEU A 279 -2.84 14.75 7.64
N THR A 280 -2.50 13.52 7.31
CA THR A 280 -1.26 12.88 7.76
C THR A 280 -0.02 13.58 7.16
N PRO A 281 1.18 13.46 7.76
CA PRO A 281 2.39 14.08 7.22
C PRO A 281 2.66 13.71 5.76
N PRO A 282 2.55 12.43 5.31
CA PRO A 282 2.70 12.08 3.90
C PRO A 282 1.68 12.78 3.00
N VAL A 283 0.41 12.81 3.38
CA VAL A 283 -0.65 13.46 2.61
C VAL A 283 -0.43 14.97 2.50
N LYS A 284 0.03 15.63 3.57
CA LYS A 284 0.39 17.06 3.51
C LYS A 284 1.53 17.32 2.53
N LYS A 285 2.59 16.49 2.54
CA LYS A 285 3.72 16.62 1.61
C LYS A 285 3.29 16.33 0.18
N MET A 286 2.46 15.32 -0.04
CA MET A 286 1.87 15.03 -1.35
C MET A 286 1.09 16.24 -1.90
N PHE A 287 0.21 16.83 -1.11
CA PHE A 287 -0.55 18.02 -1.53
C PHE A 287 0.35 19.26 -1.72
N ASP A 288 1.41 19.41 -0.94
CA ASP A 288 2.39 20.48 -1.16
C ASP A 288 3.09 20.30 -2.51
N ASN A 289 3.63 19.12 -2.80
CA ASN A 289 4.34 18.85 -4.05
C ASN A 289 3.40 18.94 -5.27
N LEU A 290 2.31 18.19 -5.29
CA LEU A 290 1.37 18.16 -6.40
C LEU A 290 0.70 19.52 -6.63
N GLY A 291 0.33 20.18 -5.55
CA GLY A 291 -0.32 21.49 -5.60
C GLY A 291 0.56 22.56 -6.26
N ARG A 292 1.87 22.50 -6.07
CA ARG A 292 2.83 23.42 -6.73
C ARG A 292 2.86 23.27 -8.24
N HIS A 293 2.55 22.09 -8.76
CA HIS A 293 2.49 21.77 -10.19
C HIS A 293 1.08 21.85 -10.78
N SER A 294 0.06 22.14 -9.94
CA SER A 294 -1.32 22.18 -10.37
C SER A 294 -1.70 23.50 -11.07
N SER A 295 -2.87 23.51 -11.71
CA SER A 295 -3.47 24.73 -12.25
C SER A 295 -3.79 25.75 -11.16
N PHE A 296 -3.94 27.03 -11.50
CA PHE A 296 -4.07 28.11 -10.52
C PHE A 296 -5.22 27.92 -9.53
N VAL A 297 -6.37 27.42 -9.98
CA VAL A 297 -7.52 27.16 -9.11
C VAL A 297 -7.17 26.14 -8.03
N PHE A 298 -6.51 25.05 -8.40
CA PHE A 298 -6.04 24.05 -7.45
C PHE A 298 -4.91 24.55 -6.56
N LYS A 299 -4.03 25.43 -7.09
CA LYS A 299 -3.02 26.13 -6.25
C LYS A 299 -3.66 26.94 -5.14
N VAL A 300 -4.79 27.61 -5.41
CA VAL A 300 -5.52 28.35 -4.35
C VAL A 300 -5.98 27.39 -3.26
N ILE A 301 -6.45 26.20 -3.59
CA ILE A 301 -6.89 25.18 -2.61
C ILE A 301 -5.69 24.63 -1.83
N PHE A 302 -4.67 24.13 -2.55
CA PHE A 302 -3.54 23.42 -1.93
C PHE A 302 -2.61 24.33 -1.11
N ALA A 303 -2.40 25.56 -1.57
CA ALA A 303 -1.64 26.56 -0.80
C ALA A 303 -2.37 27.02 0.49
N ASN A 304 -3.67 26.74 0.56
CA ASN A 304 -4.54 27.21 1.65
C ASN A 304 -5.35 26.06 2.29
N LEU A 305 -4.74 24.89 2.45
CA LEU A 305 -5.38 23.73 3.08
C LEU A 305 -5.93 24.04 4.47
N TRP A 306 -5.29 24.98 5.21
CA TRP A 306 -5.79 25.44 6.51
C TRP A 306 -7.23 25.97 6.45
N CYS A 307 -7.64 26.53 5.32
CA CYS A 307 -8.97 27.06 5.07
C CYS A 307 -9.87 26.06 4.33
N PHE A 308 -9.31 25.31 3.38
CA PHE A 308 -10.08 24.41 2.48
C PHE A 308 -10.25 22.98 3.01
N SER A 309 -9.55 22.58 4.08
CA SER A 309 -9.69 21.22 4.65
C SER A 309 -11.15 20.82 4.98
N PRO A 310 -12.03 21.68 5.51
CA PRO A 310 -13.43 21.29 5.72
C PRO A 310 -14.20 21.02 4.43
N VAL A 311 -13.86 21.76 3.36
CA VAL A 311 -14.48 21.56 2.03
C VAL A 311 -13.99 20.24 1.44
N LEU A 312 -12.69 19.95 1.54
CA LEU A 312 -12.13 18.67 1.12
C LEU A 312 -12.75 17.50 1.89
N ASP A 313 -12.91 17.63 3.21
CA ASP A 313 -13.56 16.61 4.03
C ASP A 313 -14.98 16.31 3.54
N LEU A 314 -15.77 17.36 3.28
CA LEU A 314 -17.15 17.21 2.77
C LEU A 314 -17.18 16.55 1.39
N MET A 315 -16.29 16.97 0.49
CA MET A 315 -16.18 16.38 -0.85
C MET A 315 -15.82 14.91 -0.77
N CYS A 316 -14.82 14.56 0.03
CA CYS A 316 -14.36 13.18 0.22
C CYS A 316 -15.44 12.28 0.83
N LYS A 317 -16.18 12.78 1.83
CA LYS A 317 -17.32 12.06 2.40
C LYS A 317 -18.40 11.75 1.36
N LYS A 318 -18.64 12.68 0.44
CA LYS A 318 -19.67 12.54 -0.58
C LYS A 318 -19.24 11.66 -1.75
N SER A 319 -17.99 11.78 -2.21
CA SER A 319 -17.49 11.04 -3.37
C SER A 319 -16.94 9.65 -3.01
N GLY A 320 -16.45 9.45 -1.78
CA GLY A 320 -15.70 8.24 -1.43
C GLY A 320 -14.39 8.14 -2.21
N GLY A 321 -13.99 6.92 -2.55
CA GLY A 321 -12.86 6.62 -3.41
C GLY A 321 -11.48 6.83 -2.76
N GLU A 322 -10.44 6.85 -3.61
CA GLU A 322 -9.02 6.85 -3.19
C GLU A 322 -8.65 8.08 -2.34
N LEU A 323 -9.09 9.27 -2.77
CA LEU A 323 -8.80 10.50 -2.02
C LEU A 323 -9.39 10.47 -0.61
N ASN A 324 -10.60 9.93 -0.47
CA ASN A 324 -11.21 9.71 0.84
C ASN A 324 -10.41 8.71 1.68
N ALA A 325 -9.95 7.64 1.06
CA ALA A 325 -9.14 6.60 1.71
C ALA A 325 -7.74 7.11 2.14
N LEU A 326 -7.19 8.12 1.49
CA LEU A 326 -5.94 8.78 1.91
C LEU A 326 -6.12 9.66 3.16
N MET A 327 -7.34 10.11 3.45
CA MET A 327 -7.59 11.12 4.48
C MET A 327 -8.42 10.63 5.66
N ARG A 328 -8.81 9.36 5.70
CA ARG A 328 -9.48 8.76 6.86
C ARG A 328 -9.37 7.24 6.85
N THR A 329 -9.54 6.65 8.01
CA THR A 329 -9.82 5.23 8.15
C THR A 329 -11.11 4.91 7.43
N THR A 330 -11.08 3.89 6.55
CA THR A 330 -12.23 3.44 5.78
C THR A 330 -12.82 2.18 6.39
N VAL A 331 -14.13 2.00 6.20
CA VAL A 331 -14.88 0.81 6.62
C VAL A 331 -15.67 0.31 5.42
N ALA A 332 -15.53 -0.97 5.11
CA ALA A 332 -16.30 -1.63 4.08
C ALA A 332 -16.93 -2.90 4.65
N PHE A 333 -18.27 -3.00 4.61
CA PHE A 333 -18.96 -4.22 5.01
C PHE A 333 -18.90 -5.23 3.86
N THR A 334 -18.27 -6.36 4.07
CA THR A 334 -17.96 -7.34 3.02
C THR A 334 -18.71 -8.64 3.17
N MET A 335 -19.15 -9.00 4.38
CA MET A 335 -19.84 -10.25 4.63
C MET A 335 -21.05 -10.04 5.55
N ALA A 336 -22.12 -10.82 5.31
CA ALA A 336 -23.32 -10.87 6.15
C ALA A 336 -23.74 -12.32 6.32
N SER A 337 -24.21 -12.68 7.53
CA SER A 337 -24.72 -14.01 7.84
C SER A 337 -25.93 -13.91 8.75
N GLY A 338 -26.88 -14.82 8.55
CA GLY A 338 -28.12 -14.90 9.33
C GLY A 338 -28.71 -16.30 9.27
N SER A 339 -30.05 -16.40 9.06
CA SER A 339 -30.72 -17.69 8.90
C SER A 339 -30.45 -18.31 7.53
N SER A 340 -30.37 -19.63 7.47
CA SER A 340 -30.35 -20.40 6.21
C SER A 340 -31.74 -20.65 5.62
N ALA A 341 -32.82 -20.31 6.35
CA ALA A 341 -34.20 -20.51 5.93
C ALA A 341 -35.05 -19.26 6.17
N ALA A 342 -35.88 -18.91 5.19
CA ALA A 342 -36.67 -17.68 5.21
C ALA A 342 -37.73 -17.63 6.32
N ASN A 343 -38.20 -18.77 6.79
CA ASN A 343 -39.23 -18.90 7.83
C ASN A 343 -38.67 -19.04 9.26
N VAL A 344 -37.35 -18.85 9.45
CA VAL A 344 -36.66 -19.03 10.74
C VAL A 344 -35.97 -17.73 11.15
N LEU A 345 -36.23 -17.24 12.35
CA LEU A 345 -35.45 -16.17 12.97
C LEU A 345 -34.12 -16.73 13.43
N PRO A 346 -32.98 -16.16 13.02
CA PRO A 346 -31.67 -16.73 13.34
C PRO A 346 -31.35 -16.62 14.83
N PRO A 347 -30.77 -17.67 15.45
CA PRO A 347 -30.25 -17.58 16.81
C PRO A 347 -28.96 -16.76 16.89
N LYS A 348 -28.27 -16.57 15.76
CA LYS A 348 -27.07 -15.77 15.62
C LYS A 348 -27.07 -15.10 14.25
N ALA A 349 -26.69 -13.84 14.20
CA ALA A 349 -26.43 -13.12 12.95
C ALA A 349 -25.14 -12.31 13.08
N SER A 350 -24.47 -12.06 11.97
CA SER A 350 -23.24 -11.27 11.96
C SER A 350 -23.05 -10.51 10.67
N PHE A 351 -22.33 -9.38 10.77
CA PHE A 351 -21.74 -8.65 9.65
C PHE A 351 -20.23 -8.57 9.88
N THR A 352 -19.44 -8.65 8.80
CA THR A 352 -18.00 -8.46 8.87
C THR A 352 -17.63 -7.22 8.05
N ALA A 353 -16.81 -6.36 8.65
CA ALA A 353 -16.27 -5.17 8.04
C ALA A 353 -14.76 -5.30 7.89
N ASN A 354 -14.24 -4.91 6.72
CA ASN A 354 -12.82 -4.69 6.48
C ASN A 354 -12.52 -3.20 6.69
N LEU A 355 -11.53 -2.89 7.51
CA LEU A 355 -11.09 -1.53 7.78
C LEU A 355 -9.65 -1.33 7.29
N ARG A 356 -9.40 -0.13 6.75
CA ARG A 356 -8.04 0.34 6.43
C ARG A 356 -7.72 1.54 7.30
N LEU A 357 -6.82 1.34 8.26
CA LEU A 357 -6.51 2.30 9.30
C LEU A 357 -5.44 3.29 8.84
N ILE A 358 -5.60 4.58 9.15
CA ILE A 358 -4.59 5.60 8.86
C ILE A 358 -4.25 6.44 10.07
N GLY A 359 -3.10 7.11 10.00
CA GLY A 359 -2.69 8.13 10.96
C GLY A 359 -2.51 7.59 12.37
N THR A 360 -3.31 8.09 13.29
CA THR A 360 -3.27 7.71 14.70
C THR A 360 -4.30 6.66 15.09
N ASP A 361 -5.09 6.17 14.11
CA ASP A 361 -6.09 5.14 14.39
C ASP A 361 -5.39 3.78 14.54
N THR A 362 -5.62 3.12 15.66
CA THR A 362 -5.17 1.76 15.93
C THR A 362 -6.34 0.79 15.85
N CYS A 363 -6.08 -0.50 15.76
CA CYS A 363 -7.13 -1.53 15.83
C CYS A 363 -8.02 -1.33 17.06
N GLN A 364 -7.42 -1.06 18.22
CA GLN A 364 -8.16 -0.84 19.46
C GLN A 364 -9.03 0.41 19.38
N SER A 365 -8.49 1.55 18.96
CA SER A 365 -9.24 2.81 18.85
C SER A 365 -10.37 2.72 17.81
N ALA A 366 -10.16 1.94 16.76
CA ALA A 366 -11.17 1.70 15.73
C ALA A 366 -12.36 0.90 16.29
N ILE A 367 -12.12 -0.18 17.05
CA ILE A 367 -13.19 -0.94 17.71
C ILE A 367 -13.97 -0.05 18.68
N GLU A 368 -13.28 0.76 19.47
CA GLU A 368 -13.91 1.71 20.38
C GLU A 368 -14.78 2.74 19.65
N TYR A 369 -14.28 3.23 18.49
CA TYR A 369 -15.05 4.12 17.64
C TYR A 369 -16.32 3.45 17.11
N LEU A 370 -16.24 2.22 16.60
CA LEU A 370 -17.38 1.45 16.12
C LEU A 370 -18.41 1.23 17.22
N LYS A 371 -17.99 0.76 18.40
CA LYS A 371 -18.87 0.55 19.58
C LYS A 371 -19.62 1.83 19.94
N ARG A 372 -18.90 2.96 20.06
CA ARG A 372 -19.48 4.26 20.41
C ARG A 372 -20.46 4.77 19.33
N THR A 373 -20.20 4.47 18.05
CA THR A 373 -21.04 4.88 16.92
C THR A 373 -22.33 4.07 16.86
N VAL A 374 -22.24 2.77 17.13
CA VAL A 374 -23.39 1.85 17.10
C VAL A 374 -24.34 2.07 18.28
N LYS A 375 -23.82 2.37 19.46
CA LYS A 375 -24.61 2.58 20.70
C LYS A 375 -25.57 1.43 21.03
N ASN A 376 -25.12 0.19 20.84
CA ASN A 376 -25.87 -1.01 21.16
C ASN A 376 -24.94 -2.03 21.80
N ASP A 377 -25.00 -2.15 23.12
CA ASP A 377 -24.13 -3.02 23.92
C ASP A 377 -24.41 -4.52 23.72
N SER A 378 -25.52 -4.88 23.05
CA SER A 378 -25.83 -6.26 22.70
C SER A 378 -25.07 -6.75 21.45
N ILE A 379 -24.34 -5.87 20.76
CA ILE A 379 -23.50 -6.24 19.63
C ILE A 379 -22.10 -6.55 20.13
N GLU A 380 -21.69 -7.80 19.96
CA GLU A 380 -20.33 -8.26 20.22
C GLU A 380 -19.43 -7.89 19.05
N PHE A 381 -18.27 -7.28 19.32
CA PHE A 381 -17.25 -6.95 18.33
C PHE A 381 -16.06 -7.85 18.53
N GLU A 382 -15.73 -8.62 17.51
CA GLU A 382 -14.58 -9.54 17.46
C GLU A 382 -13.62 -9.08 16.37
N MET A 383 -12.37 -8.82 16.70
CA MET A 383 -11.31 -8.64 15.73
C MET A 383 -10.85 -10.01 15.24
N ILE A 384 -11.05 -10.30 13.94
CA ILE A 384 -10.65 -11.55 13.31
C ILE A 384 -9.16 -11.50 12.99
N HIS A 385 -8.75 -10.39 12.38
CA HIS A 385 -7.39 -10.08 12.01
C HIS A 385 -7.15 -8.59 12.20
N GLY A 386 -5.91 -8.17 12.50
CA GLY A 386 -5.61 -6.77 12.61
C GLY A 386 -4.13 -6.45 12.73
N SER A 387 -3.70 -5.44 11.99
CA SER A 387 -2.40 -4.79 12.06
C SER A 387 -2.57 -3.28 12.18
N ASN A 388 -1.80 -2.65 13.05
CA ASN A 388 -1.79 -1.20 13.16
C ASN A 388 -1.07 -0.57 11.95
N PRO A 389 -1.36 0.71 11.63
CA PRO A 389 -0.56 1.44 10.64
C PRO A 389 0.92 1.41 10.99
N SER A 390 1.77 1.37 9.98
CA SER A 390 3.20 1.52 10.18
C SER A 390 3.54 2.95 10.64
N ILE A 391 4.74 3.13 11.19
CA ILE A 391 5.30 4.46 11.41
C ILE A 391 5.59 5.11 10.04
N TYR A 392 5.52 6.44 9.97
CA TYR A 392 5.90 7.17 8.77
C TYR A 392 7.41 7.20 8.62
N SER A 393 7.91 6.75 7.46
CA SER A 393 9.32 6.94 7.09
C SER A 393 9.63 8.42 6.91
N SER A 394 10.80 8.84 7.37
CA SER A 394 11.24 10.22 7.21
C SER A 394 11.51 10.52 5.73
N THR A 395 11.01 11.64 5.25
CA THR A 395 11.39 12.21 3.96
C THR A 395 12.34 13.40 4.14
N ASP A 396 12.98 13.49 5.30
CA ASP A 396 14.02 14.46 5.66
C ASP A 396 15.24 13.66 6.11
N CYS A 397 15.80 12.89 5.17
CA CYS A 397 16.94 12.01 5.41
C CYS A 397 17.68 11.72 4.10
N LYS A 398 18.94 11.32 4.21
CA LYS A 398 19.80 11.00 3.06
C LYS A 398 19.22 9.91 2.14
N GLY A 399 18.50 8.92 2.70
CA GLY A 399 17.86 7.87 1.92
C GLY A 399 16.78 8.43 0.98
N TRP A 400 16.01 9.41 1.46
CA TRP A 400 15.03 10.10 0.63
C TRP A 400 15.69 10.93 -0.47
N ASP A 401 16.79 11.65 -0.16
CA ASP A 401 17.52 12.44 -1.14
C ASP A 401 18.05 11.54 -2.27
N ILE A 402 18.66 10.40 -1.93
CA ILE A 402 19.12 9.42 -2.92
C ILE A 402 17.98 8.91 -3.80
N LEU A 403 16.83 8.56 -3.20
CA LEU A 403 15.68 8.06 -3.95
C LEU A 403 15.08 9.10 -4.89
N THR A 404 15.09 10.37 -4.50
CA THR A 404 14.55 11.47 -5.33
C THR A 404 15.52 11.95 -6.39
N ASP A 405 16.81 11.69 -6.23
CA ASP A 405 17.85 12.01 -7.24
C ASP A 405 17.95 10.92 -8.33
N ALA A 406 17.53 9.69 -8.02
CA ALA A 406 17.50 8.55 -8.96
C ALA A 406 16.29 8.62 -9.91
#